data_2a1767be2da27a6755b6b6ae69b9984b
#
_entry.id   2a1767be2da27a6755b6b6ae69b9984b
#
_cell.length_a   1.000
_cell.length_b   1.000
_cell.length_c   1.000
_cell.angle_alpha   90.00
_cell.angle_beta   90.00
_cell.angle_gamma   90.00
#
_symmetry.space_group_name_H-M   'P 1'
#
loop_
_entity.id
_entity.type
_entity.pdbx_description
1 polymer ?
#
loop_
_entity_poly.entity_id
_entity_poly.type
_entity_poly.pdbx_seq_one_letter_code
_entity_poly.pdbx_strand_id
1 'polypeptide(L)'
;VSVSYTTETLPSIVGQVVPTKSESMKSRIKGADYYIDCQDDCPIPTTVDRIVIKKGSRASAGLFFAFSVLMLSAFVTSAFRGESSLLLTVATVATVVFAFAGIHFLPRKNFISRDGFEIGGFLSTKCLPWPTSRTSFFVHDSRTASRLSASSRQVQTLSVKLISDAGKQIPLGISFTGPNTHELERQAVIQCSRIWDWGVARGFTADSGQYVALNGLGKQQVLRMKQEDRYGLR
;
A
#
# COMPACT_ATOMS: atom_id res chain seq x y z
N VAL A 1 55.13 -18.93 -25.21
CA VAL A 1 54.49 -17.61 -25.04
C VAL A 1 53.78 -17.66 -23.68
N SER A 2 54.46 -17.12 -22.64
CA SER A 2 53.88 -17.04 -21.28
C SER A 2 53.12 -15.72 -21.13
N VAL A 3 51.85 -15.82 -20.82
CA VAL A 3 51.02 -14.66 -20.55
C VAL A 3 50.95 -14.46 -19.02
N SER A 4 51.59 -13.39 -18.55
CA SER A 4 51.54 -12.96 -17.13
C SER A 4 50.23 -12.19 -16.89
N TYR A 5 49.38 -12.68 -16.01
CA TYR A 5 48.22 -11.95 -15.52
C TYR A 5 48.62 -11.04 -14.36
N THR A 6 48.53 -9.75 -14.58
CA THR A 6 48.67 -8.73 -13.54
C THR A 6 47.36 -8.70 -12.72
N THR A 7 47.45 -9.02 -11.46
CA THR A 7 46.32 -8.90 -10.51
C THR A 7 46.16 -7.43 -10.16
N GLU A 8 45.17 -6.76 -10.76
CA GLU A 8 44.73 -5.44 -10.31
C GLU A 8 43.92 -5.60 -9.00
N THR A 9 44.44 -5.03 -7.94
CA THR A 9 43.77 -4.88 -6.66
C THR A 9 42.65 -3.85 -6.79
N LEU A 10 41.41 -4.33 -6.80
CA LEU A 10 40.21 -3.49 -6.68
C LEU A 10 40.21 -2.72 -5.35
N PRO A 11 39.91 -1.40 -5.35
CA PRO A 11 39.80 -0.63 -4.14
C PRO A 11 38.68 -1.16 -3.25
N SER A 12 39.01 -1.41 -2.00
CA SER A 12 38.11 -1.78 -0.92
C SER A 12 37.04 -0.69 -0.75
N ILE A 13 35.82 -0.97 -1.19
CA ILE A 13 34.63 -0.13 -0.90
C ILE A 13 34.32 -0.32 0.57
N VAL A 14 34.74 0.67 1.37
CA VAL A 14 34.44 0.78 2.81
C VAL A 14 32.93 0.74 3.01
N GLY A 15 32.48 -0.38 3.58
CA GLY A 15 31.37 -0.59 4.44
C GLY A 15 30.15 0.34 4.40
N GLN A 16 29.27 0.19 3.42
CA GLN A 16 27.85 0.31 3.74
C GLN A 16 27.45 -0.99 4.45
N VAL A 17 27.28 -0.92 5.77
CA VAL A 17 26.68 -1.99 6.57
C VAL A 17 25.24 -2.13 6.10
N VAL A 18 25.01 -3.03 5.15
CA VAL A 18 23.66 -3.46 4.79
C VAL A 18 23.08 -4.12 6.05
N PRO A 19 22.00 -3.57 6.64
CA PRO A 19 21.43 -4.15 7.85
C PRO A 19 21.08 -5.61 7.57
N THR A 20 21.55 -6.49 8.45
CA THR A 20 21.29 -7.91 8.32
C THR A 20 19.77 -8.13 8.30
N LYS A 21 19.31 -9.09 7.50
CA LYS A 21 17.88 -9.44 7.31
C LYS A 21 17.13 -9.59 8.65
N SER A 22 17.82 -10.00 9.71
CA SER A 22 17.32 -10.14 11.08
C SER A 22 17.07 -8.79 11.78
N GLU A 23 17.92 -7.78 11.57
CA GLU A 23 17.77 -6.46 12.19
C GLU A 23 16.62 -5.66 11.54
N SER A 24 16.49 -5.76 10.23
CA SER A 24 15.36 -5.19 9.50
C SER A 24 14.02 -5.76 9.98
N MET A 25 13.95 -7.05 10.29
CA MET A 25 12.75 -7.73 10.79
C MET A 25 12.37 -7.27 12.21
N LYS A 26 13.35 -7.11 13.11
CA LYS A 26 13.11 -6.64 14.50
C LYS A 26 12.54 -5.22 14.55
N SER A 27 12.95 -4.34 13.64
CA SER A 27 12.45 -2.96 13.57
C SER A 27 10.98 -2.85 13.17
N ARG A 28 10.41 -3.90 12.57
CA ARG A 28 9.02 -3.96 12.10
C ARG A 28 8.04 -4.49 13.14
N ILE A 29 8.54 -5.16 14.16
CA ILE A 29 7.72 -5.68 15.25
C ILE A 29 7.69 -4.65 16.37
N LYS A 30 6.49 -4.18 16.72
CA LYS A 30 6.26 -3.28 17.86
C LYS A 30 5.20 -3.89 18.77
N GLY A 31 5.65 -4.56 19.83
CA GLY A 31 4.78 -5.36 20.69
C GLY A 31 4.19 -6.55 19.89
N ALA A 32 2.87 -6.68 19.88
CA ALA A 32 2.14 -7.70 19.12
C ALA A 32 1.86 -7.33 17.65
N ASP A 33 2.28 -6.13 17.21
CA ASP A 33 2.00 -5.60 15.87
C ASP A 33 3.18 -5.82 14.92
N TYR A 34 2.90 -6.33 13.72
CA TYR A 34 3.84 -6.38 12.60
C TYR A 34 3.47 -5.35 11.54
N TYR A 35 4.38 -4.43 11.26
CA TYR A 35 4.19 -3.42 10.23
C TYR A 35 4.66 -3.95 8.88
N ILE A 36 3.72 -4.13 7.95
CA ILE A 36 4.04 -4.58 6.59
C ILE A 36 4.93 -3.55 5.88
N ASP A 37 6.03 -4.05 5.33
CA ASP A 37 6.86 -3.32 4.38
C ASP A 37 6.67 -3.96 2.99
N CYS A 38 6.29 -3.14 2.04
CA CYS A 38 5.97 -3.59 0.69
C CYS A 38 7.19 -4.14 -0.08
N GLN A 39 8.42 -3.82 0.35
CA GLN A 39 9.66 -4.29 -0.28
C GLN A 39 10.19 -5.60 0.32
N ASP A 40 9.56 -6.12 1.37
CA ASP A 40 10.01 -7.31 2.05
C ASP A 40 9.40 -8.59 1.48
N ASP A 41 10.23 -9.56 1.17
CA ASP A 41 9.85 -10.89 0.68
C ASP A 41 9.85 -11.95 1.80
N CYS A 42 10.24 -11.59 3.04
CA CYS A 42 10.32 -12.53 4.15
C CYS A 42 8.92 -12.95 4.64
N PRO A 43 8.72 -14.20 5.05
CA PRO A 43 7.49 -14.63 5.69
C PRO A 43 7.16 -13.79 6.92
N ILE A 44 5.87 -13.55 7.16
CA ILE A 44 5.42 -12.84 8.36
C ILE A 44 5.54 -13.78 9.56
N PRO A 45 6.17 -13.34 10.68
CA PRO A 45 6.32 -14.19 11.85
C PRO A 45 4.96 -14.62 12.43
N THR A 46 4.83 -15.88 12.78
CA THR A 46 3.63 -16.42 13.44
C THR A 46 3.49 -15.97 14.89
N THR A 47 4.52 -15.37 15.47
CA THR A 47 4.53 -14.85 16.83
C THR A 47 3.77 -13.53 16.99
N VAL A 48 3.45 -12.84 15.88
CA VAL A 48 2.73 -11.57 15.92
C VAL A 48 1.22 -11.82 15.88
N ASP A 49 0.48 -11.01 16.63
CA ASP A 49 -0.98 -11.17 16.73
C ASP A 49 -1.72 -10.38 15.66
N ARG A 50 -1.08 -9.33 15.12
CA ARG A 50 -1.74 -8.40 14.22
C ARG A 50 -0.78 -7.83 13.18
N ILE A 51 -1.24 -7.78 11.93
CA ILE A 51 -0.56 -7.09 10.84
C ILE A 51 -1.13 -5.68 10.71
N VAL A 52 -0.28 -4.68 10.61
CA VAL A 52 -0.65 -3.27 10.46
C VAL A 52 -0.21 -2.77 9.09
N ILE A 53 -1.18 -2.29 8.30
CA ILE A 53 -0.95 -1.68 7.00
C ILE A 53 -1.20 -0.18 7.14
N LYS A 54 -0.17 0.63 6.90
CA LYS A 54 -0.29 2.09 6.92
C LYS A 54 -0.77 2.58 5.55
N LYS A 55 -1.83 3.37 5.55
CA LYS A 55 -2.37 4.02 4.34
C LYS A 55 -2.30 5.52 4.51
N GLY A 56 -1.89 6.22 3.45
CA GLY A 56 -1.77 7.67 3.45
C GLY A 56 -0.41 8.17 3.92
N SER A 57 -0.16 9.44 3.69
CA SER A 57 1.09 10.12 4.02
C SER A 57 0.84 11.28 4.96
N ARG A 58 1.59 11.32 6.07
CA ARG A 58 1.58 12.48 6.99
C ARG A 58 2.03 13.75 6.30
N ALA A 59 2.98 13.65 5.37
CA ALA A 59 3.48 14.80 4.62
C ALA A 59 2.39 15.41 3.73
N SER A 60 1.63 14.58 3.01
CA SER A 60 0.51 15.05 2.17
C SER A 60 -0.59 15.72 3.00
N ALA A 61 -0.99 15.09 4.12
CA ALA A 61 -1.98 15.69 5.02
C ALA A 61 -1.49 17.03 5.58
N GLY A 62 -0.23 17.11 6.04
CA GLY A 62 0.38 18.33 6.56
C GLY A 62 0.41 19.46 5.54
N LEU A 63 0.71 19.14 4.27
CA LEU A 63 0.70 20.13 3.18
C LEU A 63 -0.70 20.72 2.98
N PHE A 64 -1.76 19.91 2.93
CA PHE A 64 -3.13 20.39 2.78
C PHE A 64 -3.58 21.24 3.98
N PHE A 65 -3.20 20.87 5.21
CA PHE A 65 -3.49 21.67 6.38
C PHE A 65 -2.73 23.00 6.36
N ALA A 66 -1.45 23.03 5.92
CA ALA A 66 -0.69 24.27 5.76
C ALA A 66 -1.35 25.21 4.75
N PHE A 67 -1.80 24.68 3.59
CA PHE A 67 -2.57 25.49 2.63
C PHE A 67 -3.89 26.00 3.20
N SER A 68 -4.60 25.18 3.98
CA SER A 68 -5.83 25.62 4.65
C SER A 68 -5.58 26.79 5.61
N VAL A 69 -4.50 26.74 6.39
CA VAL A 69 -4.11 27.82 7.30
C VAL A 69 -3.73 29.10 6.52
N LEU A 70 -2.99 28.97 5.42
CA LEU A 70 -2.65 30.10 4.55
C LEU A 70 -3.91 30.77 3.96
N MET A 71 -4.87 29.99 3.47
CA MET A 71 -6.13 30.51 2.94
C MET A 71 -6.97 31.18 4.02
N LEU A 72 -6.98 30.62 5.24
CA LEU A 72 -7.65 31.22 6.39
C LEU A 72 -7.02 32.57 6.76
N SER A 73 -5.69 32.66 6.77
CA SER A 73 -4.99 33.94 7.04
C SER A 73 -5.27 34.99 5.98
N ALA A 74 -5.32 34.61 4.70
CA ALA A 74 -5.71 35.46 3.61
C ALA A 74 -7.16 35.97 3.78
N PHE A 75 -8.08 35.08 4.14
CA PHE A 75 -9.47 35.44 4.44
C PHE A 75 -9.56 36.50 5.54
N VAL A 76 -8.89 36.27 6.67
CA VAL A 76 -8.90 37.18 7.81
C VAL A 76 -8.34 38.58 7.40
N THR A 77 -7.22 38.60 6.68
CA THR A 77 -6.62 39.89 6.23
C THR A 77 -7.51 40.62 5.24
N SER A 78 -8.16 39.93 4.28
CA SER A 78 -9.07 40.54 3.34
C SER A 78 -10.35 41.07 4.01
N ALA A 79 -10.85 40.35 5.02
CA ALA A 79 -11.99 40.81 5.83
C ALA A 79 -11.70 42.11 6.58
N PHE A 80 -10.50 42.24 7.18
CA PHE A 80 -10.05 43.49 7.86
C PHE A 80 -9.85 44.67 6.90
N ARG A 81 -9.51 44.40 5.64
CA ARG A 81 -9.31 45.45 4.61
C ARG A 81 -10.61 45.90 3.94
N GLY A 82 -11.74 45.30 4.26
CA GLY A 82 -13.02 45.61 3.65
C GLY A 82 -13.08 45.28 2.16
N GLU A 83 -12.36 44.22 1.73
CA GLU A 83 -12.33 43.79 0.34
C GLU A 83 -13.68 43.21 -0.14
N SER A 84 -13.82 43.00 -1.45
CA SER A 84 -15.04 42.58 -2.08
C SER A 84 -15.57 41.25 -1.51
N SER A 85 -16.87 41.09 -1.38
CA SER A 85 -17.54 39.87 -0.91
C SER A 85 -17.16 38.63 -1.72
N LEU A 86 -16.80 38.81 -2.99
CA LEU A 86 -16.39 37.73 -3.88
C LEU A 86 -15.07 37.08 -3.43
N LEU A 87 -14.06 37.89 -3.06
CA LEU A 87 -12.78 37.40 -2.56
C LEU A 87 -12.94 36.65 -1.24
N LEU A 88 -13.76 37.16 -0.34
CA LEU A 88 -14.09 36.50 0.92
C LEU A 88 -14.75 35.14 0.69
N THR A 89 -15.69 35.06 -0.26
CA THR A 89 -16.34 33.81 -0.61
C THR A 89 -15.36 32.78 -1.17
N VAL A 90 -14.51 33.18 -2.12
CA VAL A 90 -13.47 32.29 -2.70
C VAL A 90 -12.50 31.76 -1.64
N ALA A 91 -12.03 32.63 -0.74
CA ALA A 91 -11.12 32.25 0.33
C ALA A 91 -11.75 31.25 1.32
N THR A 92 -13.05 31.45 1.63
CA THR A 92 -13.80 30.52 2.50
C THR A 92 -13.95 29.15 1.85
N VAL A 93 -14.38 29.09 0.59
CA VAL A 93 -14.54 27.83 -0.15
C VAL A 93 -13.20 27.11 -0.25
N ALA A 94 -12.13 27.80 -0.59
CA ALA A 94 -10.79 27.23 -0.68
C ALA A 94 -10.35 26.65 0.68
N THR A 95 -10.54 27.35 1.78
CA THR A 95 -10.20 26.89 3.13
C THR A 95 -10.93 25.56 3.45
N VAL A 96 -12.23 25.51 3.19
CA VAL A 96 -13.04 24.30 3.44
C VAL A 96 -12.57 23.15 2.58
N VAL A 97 -12.32 23.38 1.28
CA VAL A 97 -11.85 22.32 0.36
C VAL A 97 -10.49 21.78 0.79
N PHE A 98 -9.52 22.63 1.15
CA PHE A 98 -8.21 22.16 1.61
C PHE A 98 -8.27 21.49 2.96
N ALA A 99 -9.12 21.91 3.88
CA ALA A 99 -9.33 21.24 5.16
C ALA A 99 -9.91 19.84 4.94
N PHE A 100 -10.93 19.70 4.09
CA PHE A 100 -11.50 18.39 3.73
C PHE A 100 -10.48 17.49 3.05
N ALA A 101 -9.68 18.01 2.13
CA ALA A 101 -8.58 17.26 1.51
C ALA A 101 -7.56 16.80 2.57
N GLY A 102 -7.16 17.68 3.49
CA GLY A 102 -6.25 17.33 4.59
C GLY A 102 -6.78 16.16 5.43
N ILE A 103 -8.05 16.19 5.80
CA ILE A 103 -8.71 15.12 6.55
C ILE A 103 -8.74 13.81 5.72
N HIS A 104 -8.97 13.91 4.40
CA HIS A 104 -9.00 12.74 3.51
C HIS A 104 -7.64 12.04 3.43
N PHE A 105 -6.54 12.79 3.44
CA PHE A 105 -5.17 12.28 3.37
C PHE A 105 -4.56 11.92 4.74
N LEU A 106 -5.30 12.08 5.84
CA LEU A 106 -4.83 11.62 7.14
C LEU A 106 -4.40 10.15 7.09
N PRO A 107 -3.24 9.83 7.70
CA PRO A 107 -2.76 8.46 7.73
C PRO A 107 -3.73 7.58 8.51
N ARG A 108 -4.19 6.54 7.87
CA ARG A 108 -5.07 5.52 8.44
C ARG A 108 -4.32 4.21 8.57
N LYS A 109 -4.79 3.38 9.47
CA LYS A 109 -4.26 2.04 9.65
C LYS A 109 -5.36 1.05 9.29
N ASN A 110 -4.99 0.05 8.52
CA ASN A 110 -5.78 -1.15 8.36
C ASN A 110 -5.12 -2.24 9.18
N PHE A 111 -5.92 -3.06 9.82
CA PHE A 111 -5.44 -4.15 10.66
C PHE A 111 -5.91 -5.49 10.10
N ILE A 112 -5.04 -6.49 10.22
CA ILE A 112 -5.37 -7.88 9.94
C ILE A 112 -5.07 -8.66 11.20
N SER A 113 -6.08 -9.30 11.74
CA SER A 113 -6.02 -10.04 13.01
C SER A 113 -6.73 -11.39 12.88
N ARG A 114 -6.89 -12.08 14.00
CA ARG A 114 -7.67 -13.31 14.09
C ARG A 114 -9.10 -13.12 13.57
N ASP A 115 -9.72 -11.99 13.89
CA ASP A 115 -11.13 -11.71 13.56
C ASP A 115 -11.33 -11.29 12.10
N GLY A 116 -10.23 -11.13 11.35
CA GLY A 116 -10.26 -10.76 9.93
C GLY A 116 -9.58 -9.42 9.64
N PHE A 117 -10.16 -8.70 8.69
CA PHE A 117 -9.62 -7.45 8.13
C PHE A 117 -10.42 -6.26 8.62
N GLU A 118 -9.78 -5.39 9.39
CA GLU A 118 -10.34 -4.11 9.79
C GLU A 118 -9.83 -3.01 8.86
N ILE A 119 -10.70 -2.49 8.02
CA ILE A 119 -10.35 -1.49 7.02
C ILE A 119 -10.93 -0.15 7.43
N GLY A 120 -10.05 0.76 7.84
CA GLY A 120 -10.41 2.12 8.23
C GLY A 120 -10.94 2.94 7.04
N GLY A 121 -12.23 3.28 7.07
CA GLY A 121 -12.85 4.27 6.18
C GLY A 121 -12.73 5.70 6.74
N PHE A 122 -13.40 6.66 6.08
CA PHE A 122 -13.42 8.05 6.54
C PHE A 122 -14.25 8.22 7.81
N LEU A 123 -15.43 7.61 7.87
CA LEU A 123 -16.38 7.73 8.97
C LEU A 123 -16.69 6.39 9.66
N SER A 124 -16.22 5.27 9.10
CA SER A 124 -16.53 3.95 9.64
C SER A 124 -15.39 2.96 9.36
N THR A 125 -15.19 2.04 10.27
CA THR A 125 -14.33 0.87 10.07
C THR A 125 -15.18 -0.26 9.51
N LYS A 126 -14.67 -0.93 8.48
CA LYS A 126 -15.31 -2.14 7.92
C LYS A 126 -14.55 -3.35 8.40
N CYS A 127 -15.25 -4.27 9.03
CA CYS A 127 -14.72 -5.57 9.41
C CYS A 127 -15.14 -6.61 8.37
N LEU A 128 -14.17 -7.40 7.92
CA LEU A 128 -14.35 -8.47 6.93
C LEU A 128 -13.77 -9.74 7.50
N PRO A 129 -14.47 -10.87 7.42
CA PRO A 129 -13.93 -12.14 7.85
C PRO A 129 -12.77 -12.57 6.96
N TRP A 130 -12.01 -13.57 7.40
CA TRP A 130 -11.01 -14.21 6.57
C TRP A 130 -11.66 -14.85 5.35
N PRO A 131 -11.07 -14.68 4.17
CA PRO A 131 -11.58 -15.32 2.97
C PRO A 131 -11.37 -16.83 3.02
N THR A 132 -12.22 -17.56 2.33
CA THR A 132 -12.16 -19.03 2.22
C THR A 132 -11.20 -19.53 1.14
N SER A 133 -10.68 -18.62 0.31
CA SER A 133 -9.78 -18.97 -0.78
C SER A 133 -8.65 -17.95 -0.92
N ARG A 134 -7.45 -18.46 -1.23
CA ARG A 134 -6.26 -17.69 -1.57
C ARG A 134 -6.52 -16.72 -2.74
N THR A 135 -7.36 -17.13 -3.69
CA THR A 135 -7.74 -16.30 -4.86
C THR A 135 -8.61 -15.09 -4.55
N SER A 136 -9.09 -14.98 -3.30
CA SER A 136 -9.78 -13.77 -2.85
C SER A 136 -8.86 -12.54 -2.78
N PHE A 137 -7.54 -12.76 -2.69
CA PHE A 137 -6.54 -11.70 -2.83
C PHE A 137 -6.15 -11.54 -4.28
N PHE A 138 -6.21 -10.34 -4.81
CA PHE A 138 -5.78 -10.09 -6.18
C PHE A 138 -5.08 -8.74 -6.35
N VAL A 139 -4.29 -8.65 -7.41
CA VAL A 139 -3.57 -7.45 -7.79
C VAL A 139 -4.38 -6.71 -8.84
N HIS A 140 -4.75 -5.47 -8.51
CA HIS A 140 -5.47 -4.57 -9.39
C HIS A 140 -4.52 -3.57 -10.04
N ASP A 141 -4.50 -3.55 -11.37
CA ASP A 141 -3.76 -2.57 -12.14
C ASP A 141 -4.63 -1.33 -12.38
N SER A 142 -4.21 -0.20 -11.83
CA SER A 142 -4.81 1.11 -12.13
C SER A 142 -3.85 1.91 -12.99
N ARG A 143 -4.09 1.90 -14.29
CA ARG A 143 -3.38 2.77 -15.22
C ARG A 143 -3.94 4.17 -15.11
N THR A 144 -3.32 4.99 -14.31
CA THR A 144 -3.65 6.42 -14.26
C THR A 144 -2.90 7.08 -15.41
N ALA A 145 -3.60 7.30 -16.52
CA ALA A 145 -3.09 8.17 -17.59
C ALA A 145 -3.04 9.59 -17.01
N SER A 146 -1.88 10.01 -16.53
CA SER A 146 -1.63 11.41 -16.20
C SER A 146 -1.64 12.22 -17.50
N ARG A 147 -2.79 12.76 -17.88
CA ARG A 147 -2.97 13.65 -19.04
C ARG A 147 -2.23 14.99 -18.92
N LEU A 148 -1.62 15.25 -17.77
CA LEU A 148 -0.99 16.54 -17.44
C LEU A 148 0.52 16.58 -17.70
N SER A 149 1.16 15.48 -18.05
CA SER A 149 2.58 15.48 -18.36
C SER A 149 2.81 15.14 -19.83
N ALA A 150 3.32 16.09 -20.59
CA ALA A 150 3.80 15.90 -21.97
C ALA A 150 5.01 14.94 -22.05
N SER A 151 5.58 14.55 -20.92
CA SER A 151 6.63 13.54 -20.75
C SER A 151 5.97 12.22 -20.39
N SER A 152 5.77 11.38 -21.38
CA SER A 152 4.98 10.15 -21.40
C SER A 152 5.59 8.96 -20.61
N ARG A 153 6.14 9.13 -19.43
CA ARG A 153 6.41 8.02 -18.53
C ARG A 153 5.09 7.61 -17.87
N GLN A 154 4.45 6.60 -18.40
CA GLN A 154 3.30 5.96 -17.75
C GLN A 154 3.76 5.37 -16.43
N VAL A 155 3.41 6.03 -15.34
CA VAL A 155 3.62 5.49 -13.99
C VAL A 155 2.47 4.53 -13.71
N GLN A 156 2.80 3.25 -13.60
CA GLN A 156 1.82 2.22 -13.27
C GLN A 156 1.70 2.10 -11.76
N THR A 157 0.46 1.97 -11.28
CA THR A 157 0.18 1.71 -9.87
C THR A 157 -0.58 0.40 -9.75
N LEU A 158 0.02 -0.55 -9.04
CA LEU A 158 -0.61 -1.82 -8.70
C LEU A 158 -1.07 -1.78 -7.24
N SER A 159 -2.29 -2.25 -6.97
CA SER A 159 -2.84 -2.27 -5.62
C SER A 159 -3.37 -3.66 -5.25
N VAL A 160 -3.11 -4.07 -4.01
CA VAL A 160 -3.65 -5.31 -3.46
C VAL A 160 -5.07 -5.07 -2.98
N LYS A 161 -5.99 -5.91 -3.45
CA LYS A 161 -7.40 -5.89 -3.08
C LYS A 161 -7.85 -7.24 -2.56
N LEU A 162 -8.83 -7.22 -1.69
CA LEU A 162 -9.56 -8.38 -1.21
C LEU A 162 -10.93 -8.42 -1.87
N ILE A 163 -11.38 -9.60 -2.29
CA ILE A 163 -12.74 -9.84 -2.76
C ILE A 163 -13.52 -10.41 -1.58
N SER A 164 -14.58 -9.73 -1.17
CA SER A 164 -15.52 -10.26 -0.18
C SER A 164 -16.44 -11.33 -0.80
N ASP A 165 -17.08 -12.14 0.04
CA ASP A 165 -18.04 -13.17 -0.39
C ASP A 165 -19.20 -12.58 -1.23
N ALA A 166 -19.55 -11.32 -1.00
CA ALA A 166 -20.50 -10.57 -1.80
C ALA A 166 -19.94 -10.07 -3.16
N GLY A 167 -18.73 -10.48 -3.55
CA GLY A 167 -18.09 -10.07 -4.80
C GLY A 167 -17.56 -8.62 -4.81
N LYS A 168 -17.58 -7.94 -3.67
CA LYS A 168 -17.09 -6.56 -3.58
C LYS A 168 -15.58 -6.50 -3.45
N GLN A 169 -14.95 -5.68 -4.29
CA GLN A 169 -13.52 -5.43 -4.24
C GLN A 169 -13.17 -4.38 -3.19
N ILE A 170 -12.31 -4.72 -2.26
CA ILE A 170 -11.94 -3.87 -1.12
C ILE A 170 -10.42 -3.67 -1.12
N PRO A 171 -9.93 -2.41 -1.22
CA PRO A 171 -8.48 -2.15 -1.21
C PRO A 171 -7.90 -2.35 0.19
N LEU A 172 -6.85 -3.14 0.31
CA LEU A 172 -6.16 -3.37 1.59
C LEU A 172 -5.25 -2.21 2.00
N GLY A 173 -4.94 -1.29 1.07
CA GLY A 173 -4.06 -0.15 1.33
C GLY A 173 -2.59 -0.45 1.02
N ILE A 174 -2.29 -1.58 0.42
CA ILE A 174 -0.97 -1.92 -0.13
C ILE A 174 -0.95 -1.52 -1.60
N SER A 175 -0.02 -0.65 -1.98
CA SER A 175 0.12 -0.19 -3.36
C SER A 175 1.58 -0.04 -3.74
N PHE A 176 1.89 -0.36 -4.98
CA PHE A 176 3.21 -0.29 -5.59
C PHE A 176 3.15 0.65 -6.77
N THR A 177 4.10 1.58 -6.86
CA THR A 177 4.16 2.56 -7.93
C THR A 177 5.57 2.62 -8.49
N GLY A 178 5.72 2.52 -9.81
CA GLY A 178 7.03 2.58 -10.44
C GLY A 178 6.99 2.31 -11.94
N PRO A 179 8.15 2.34 -12.60
CA PRO A 179 8.27 2.14 -14.03
C PRO A 179 8.31 0.66 -14.45
N ASN A 180 8.74 -0.24 -13.56
CA ASN A 180 8.92 -1.67 -13.87
C ASN A 180 7.68 -2.47 -13.45
N THR A 181 6.78 -2.67 -14.39
CA THR A 181 5.52 -3.40 -14.17
C THR A 181 5.70 -4.82 -13.64
N HIS A 182 6.69 -5.55 -14.16
CA HIS A 182 6.92 -6.94 -13.78
C HIS A 182 7.37 -7.07 -12.32
N GLU A 183 8.29 -6.22 -11.87
CA GLU A 183 8.76 -6.22 -10.48
C GLU A 183 7.67 -5.75 -9.52
N LEU A 184 6.88 -4.74 -9.91
CA LEU A 184 5.73 -4.31 -9.12
C LEU A 184 4.68 -5.41 -8.98
N GLU A 185 4.40 -6.14 -10.06
CA GLU A 185 3.47 -7.28 -10.03
C GLU A 185 3.99 -8.38 -9.10
N ARG A 186 5.27 -8.75 -9.25
CA ARG A 186 5.92 -9.74 -8.40
C ARG A 186 5.80 -9.37 -6.92
N GLN A 187 6.16 -8.15 -6.54
CA GLN A 187 6.06 -7.66 -5.16
C GLN A 187 4.61 -7.67 -4.65
N ALA A 188 3.65 -7.24 -5.45
CA ALA A 188 2.24 -7.25 -5.06
C ALA A 188 1.72 -8.68 -4.84
N VAL A 189 2.10 -9.62 -5.72
CA VAL A 189 1.72 -11.04 -5.61
C VAL A 189 2.33 -11.69 -4.37
N ILE A 190 3.60 -11.40 -4.08
CA ILE A 190 4.29 -11.87 -2.86
C ILE A 190 3.57 -11.36 -1.61
N GLN A 191 3.17 -10.09 -1.55
CA GLN A 191 2.46 -9.57 -0.38
C GLN A 191 1.09 -10.24 -0.18
N CYS A 192 0.36 -10.53 -1.25
CA CYS A 192 -0.88 -11.31 -1.17
C CYS A 192 -0.64 -12.69 -0.54
N SER A 193 0.41 -13.40 -1.01
CA SER A 193 0.75 -14.74 -0.54
C SER A 193 1.21 -14.71 0.92
N ARG A 194 2.07 -13.76 1.31
CA ARG A 194 2.55 -13.60 2.69
C ARG A 194 1.41 -13.42 3.70
N ILE A 195 0.42 -12.59 3.36
CA ILE A 195 -0.75 -12.36 4.23
C ILE A 195 -1.56 -13.64 4.36
N TRP A 196 -1.82 -14.31 3.24
CA TRP A 196 -2.56 -15.57 3.23
C TRP A 196 -1.84 -16.65 4.03
N ASP A 197 -0.57 -16.89 3.75
CA ASP A 197 0.24 -17.92 4.40
C ASP A 197 0.34 -17.70 5.92
N TRP A 198 0.44 -16.42 6.34
CA TRP A 198 0.38 -16.07 7.76
C TRP A 198 -0.97 -16.43 8.39
N GLY A 199 -2.08 -16.16 7.70
CA GLY A 199 -3.42 -16.52 8.17
C GLY A 199 -3.60 -18.04 8.31
N VAL A 200 -3.10 -18.81 7.34
CA VAL A 200 -3.10 -20.29 7.37
C VAL A 200 -2.22 -20.80 8.51
N ALA A 201 -0.99 -20.30 8.63
CA ALA A 201 -0.06 -20.71 9.68
C ALA A 201 -0.56 -20.40 11.10
N ARG A 202 -1.43 -19.41 11.25
CA ARG A 202 -2.09 -19.03 12.52
C ARG A 202 -3.43 -19.75 12.73
N GLY A 203 -3.90 -20.54 11.76
CA GLY A 203 -5.19 -21.24 11.83
C GLY A 203 -6.42 -20.32 11.72
N PHE A 204 -6.27 -19.12 11.13
CA PHE A 204 -7.39 -18.17 10.94
C PHE A 204 -8.21 -18.51 9.70
N THR A 205 -7.60 -19.18 8.74
CA THR A 205 -8.23 -19.72 7.54
C THR A 205 -7.57 -21.04 7.18
N ALA A 206 -8.21 -21.83 6.32
CA ALA A 206 -7.67 -23.10 5.85
C ALA A 206 -7.38 -23.01 4.36
N ASP A 207 -6.21 -23.48 3.96
CA ASP A 207 -5.91 -23.67 2.54
C ASP A 207 -6.49 -25.02 2.11
N SER A 208 -7.57 -24.98 1.33
CA SER A 208 -8.20 -26.17 0.78
C SER A 208 -7.46 -26.72 -0.44
N GLY A 209 -6.44 -26.03 -0.93
CA GLY A 209 -5.79 -26.33 -2.21
C GLY A 209 -6.71 -26.15 -3.42
N GLN A 210 -7.97 -25.78 -3.20
CA GLN A 210 -8.95 -25.56 -4.25
C GLN A 210 -9.24 -24.08 -4.42
N TYR A 211 -9.34 -23.65 -5.65
CA TYR A 211 -9.74 -22.29 -5.97
C TYR A 211 -11.26 -22.21 -6.04
N VAL A 212 -11.86 -21.58 -5.04
CA VAL A 212 -13.31 -21.36 -5.03
C VAL A 212 -13.66 -20.26 -6.03
N ALA A 213 -14.49 -20.56 -7.01
CA ALA A 213 -14.95 -19.59 -7.98
C ALA A 213 -15.89 -18.58 -7.29
N LEU A 214 -15.46 -17.32 -7.25
CA LEU A 214 -16.29 -16.23 -6.74
C LEU A 214 -17.15 -15.67 -7.86
N ASN A 215 -18.43 -15.46 -7.59
CA ASN A 215 -19.40 -14.99 -8.57
C ASN A 215 -18.94 -13.71 -9.26
N GLY A 216 -18.90 -13.72 -10.61
CA GLY A 216 -18.52 -12.59 -11.45
C GLY A 216 -17.03 -12.25 -11.51
N LEU A 217 -16.17 -12.93 -10.77
CA LEU A 217 -14.75 -12.61 -10.63
C LEU A 217 -13.79 -13.71 -11.11
N GLY A 218 -14.28 -14.71 -11.83
CA GLY A 218 -13.49 -15.84 -12.30
C GLY A 218 -12.26 -15.44 -13.13
N LYS A 219 -12.33 -14.35 -13.91
CA LYS A 219 -11.18 -13.86 -14.67
C LYS A 219 -10.03 -13.40 -13.78
N GLN A 220 -10.35 -12.68 -12.68
CA GLN A 220 -9.37 -12.21 -11.70
C GLN A 220 -8.73 -13.38 -10.95
N GLN A 221 -9.50 -14.41 -10.62
CA GLN A 221 -9.00 -15.61 -9.99
C GLN A 221 -8.04 -16.39 -10.88
N VAL A 222 -8.39 -16.59 -12.15
CA VAL A 222 -7.51 -17.23 -13.13
C VAL A 222 -6.23 -16.42 -13.33
N LEU A 223 -6.33 -15.08 -13.38
CA LEU A 223 -5.15 -14.23 -13.46
C LEU A 223 -4.26 -14.42 -12.24
N ARG A 224 -4.84 -14.44 -11.06
CA ARG A 224 -4.11 -14.66 -9.80
C ARG A 224 -3.38 -16.00 -9.78
N MET A 225 -4.04 -17.07 -10.20
CA MET A 225 -3.40 -18.38 -10.32
C MET A 225 -2.19 -18.35 -11.24
N LYS A 226 -2.33 -17.75 -12.43
CA LYS A 226 -1.23 -17.61 -13.39
C LYS A 226 -0.07 -16.75 -12.84
N GLN A 227 -0.36 -15.75 -12.03
CA GLN A 227 0.65 -14.94 -11.37
C GLN A 227 1.41 -15.75 -10.32
N GLU A 228 0.73 -16.54 -9.49
CA GLU A 228 1.38 -17.41 -8.51
C GLU A 228 2.26 -18.47 -9.17
N ASP A 229 1.79 -19.11 -10.23
CA ASP A 229 2.56 -20.09 -11.01
C ASP A 229 3.82 -19.44 -11.61
N ARG A 230 3.68 -18.22 -12.16
CA ARG A 230 4.81 -17.47 -12.75
C ARG A 230 5.92 -17.16 -11.74
N TYR A 231 5.56 -16.89 -10.51
CA TYR A 231 6.51 -16.49 -9.46
C TYR A 231 6.89 -17.63 -8.51
N GLY A 232 6.43 -18.85 -8.78
CA GLY A 232 6.76 -20.04 -7.96
C GLY A 232 6.24 -19.98 -6.52
N LEU A 233 5.07 -19.37 -6.32
CA LEU A 233 4.44 -19.17 -5.00
C LEU A 233 3.34 -20.19 -4.70
N ARG A 234 3.23 -21.21 -5.54
CA ARG A 234 2.22 -22.26 -5.45
C ARG A 234 2.86 -23.61 -5.18
#